data_9a8db23c4738de1ae10c415046ab32a5
#
_entry.id   9a8db23c4738de1ae10c415046ab32a5
#
_cell.length_a   1.000
_cell.length_b   1.000
_cell.length_c   1.000
_cell.angle_alpha   90.00
_cell.angle_beta   90.00
_cell.angle_gamma   90.00
#
_symmetry.space_group_name_H-M   'P 1'
#
loop_
_entity.id
_entity.type
_entity.pdbx_description
1 polymer ?
#
loop_
_entity_poly.entity_id
_entity_poly.type
_entity_poly.pdbx_seq_one_letter_code
_entity_poly.pdbx_strand_id
1 'polypeptide(L)'
;MNFFSILGELLAQSGFAALTWRNCVMFLISFILLYMAIKKQYEPLLLLPIAFGMFLANLPLAGLMNEADHWYQSGVLRIMYMGVKSSLFPCLIFMAVGAMTDFGPLIANPVSLLLGAAAQFGIYVAFTLANATGLFTPGECAAIGIIGGADGPTAIYIANNLAPDLVAPIAVAAYSYMALIPLIQPPIMKLLTTKKERQIVMKQLRKVSKVEKVVFPVFVVLFCSLLLPSVAPLLGMLMLGNLFRESGVTGRLSDTAQNALCNICLLYT
;
A
#
# COMPACT_ATOMS: atom_id res chain seq x y z
N MET A 1 -25.15 -46.71 -7.21
CA MET A 1 -25.03 -45.27 -7.50
C MET A 1 -24.75 -45.09 -8.99
N ASN A 2 -25.65 -44.42 -9.71
CA ASN A 2 -25.46 -44.20 -11.14
C ASN A 2 -24.44 -43.06 -11.37
N PHE A 3 -23.57 -43.22 -12.37
CA PHE A 3 -22.58 -42.20 -12.73
C PHE A 3 -23.18 -40.79 -12.84
N PHE A 4 -24.37 -40.66 -13.39
CA PHE A 4 -25.06 -39.38 -13.53
C PHE A 4 -25.53 -38.80 -12.18
N SER A 5 -25.85 -39.62 -11.17
CA SER A 5 -26.18 -39.11 -9.83
C SER A 5 -24.95 -38.57 -9.12
N ILE A 6 -23.79 -39.23 -9.25
CA ILE A 6 -22.51 -38.77 -8.70
C ILE A 6 -22.08 -37.46 -9.37
N LEU A 7 -22.23 -37.36 -10.69
CA LEU A 7 -21.91 -36.14 -11.45
C LEU A 7 -22.84 -34.98 -11.03
N GLY A 8 -24.12 -35.26 -10.83
CA GLY A 8 -25.09 -34.29 -10.32
C GLY A 8 -24.76 -33.77 -8.92
N GLU A 9 -24.35 -34.67 -8.00
CA GLU A 9 -23.89 -34.28 -6.65
C GLU A 9 -22.60 -33.48 -6.68
N LEU A 10 -21.63 -33.85 -7.52
CA LEU A 10 -20.41 -33.09 -7.71
C LEU A 10 -20.68 -31.68 -8.25
N LEU A 11 -21.58 -31.55 -9.23
CA LEU A 11 -21.95 -30.24 -9.77
C LEU A 11 -22.70 -29.38 -8.72
N ALA A 12 -23.59 -29.99 -7.94
CA ALA A 12 -24.33 -29.29 -6.89
C ALA A 12 -23.43 -28.82 -5.74
N GLN A 13 -22.33 -29.51 -5.44
CA GLN A 13 -21.33 -29.14 -4.45
C GLN A 13 -20.19 -28.31 -5.02
N SER A 14 -20.19 -28.04 -6.33
CA SER A 14 -19.15 -27.28 -6.99
C SER A 14 -19.32 -25.78 -6.76
N GLY A 15 -18.22 -25.05 -6.87
CA GLY A 15 -18.22 -23.59 -6.83
C GLY A 15 -19.10 -22.94 -7.93
N PHE A 16 -19.41 -23.67 -9.01
CA PHE A 16 -20.32 -23.19 -10.06
C PHE A 16 -21.75 -23.02 -9.54
N ALA A 17 -22.24 -23.94 -8.70
CA ALA A 17 -23.56 -23.86 -8.11
C ALA A 17 -23.67 -22.73 -7.06
N ALA A 18 -22.57 -22.40 -6.40
CA ALA A 18 -22.49 -21.33 -5.40
C ALA A 18 -22.13 -19.96 -5.98
N LEU A 19 -22.00 -19.83 -7.32
CA LEU A 19 -21.60 -18.60 -7.97
C LEU A 19 -22.70 -17.54 -7.86
N THR A 20 -22.35 -16.39 -7.30
CA THR A 20 -23.26 -15.24 -7.20
C THR A 20 -22.92 -14.18 -8.24
N TRP A 21 -23.88 -13.29 -8.57
CA TRP A 21 -23.61 -12.18 -9.45
C TRP A 21 -22.49 -11.27 -8.94
N ARG A 22 -22.33 -11.16 -7.61
CA ARG A 22 -21.25 -10.40 -6.96
C ARG A 22 -19.88 -10.99 -7.27
N ASN A 23 -19.76 -12.32 -7.22
CA ASN A 23 -18.51 -12.99 -7.62
C ASN A 23 -18.18 -12.72 -9.09
N CYS A 24 -19.18 -12.74 -9.99
CA CYS A 24 -18.98 -12.44 -11.41
C CYS A 24 -18.46 -11.03 -11.63
N VAL A 25 -19.00 -10.03 -10.92
CA VAL A 25 -18.52 -8.64 -10.98
C VAL A 25 -17.07 -8.55 -10.49
N MET A 26 -16.75 -9.20 -9.37
CA MET A 26 -15.38 -9.20 -8.84
C MET A 26 -14.39 -9.92 -9.76
N PHE A 27 -14.81 -10.98 -10.44
CA PHE A 27 -14.00 -11.63 -11.48
C PHE A 27 -13.75 -10.69 -12.67
N LEU A 28 -14.78 -9.99 -13.14
CA LEU A 28 -14.62 -9.02 -14.23
C LEU A 28 -13.61 -7.92 -13.84
N ILE A 29 -13.73 -7.35 -12.64
CA ILE A 29 -12.79 -6.35 -12.12
C ILE A 29 -11.37 -6.93 -12.06
N SER A 30 -11.21 -8.12 -11.48
CA SER A 30 -9.92 -8.81 -11.38
C SER A 30 -9.28 -9.04 -12.74
N PHE A 31 -10.04 -9.47 -13.75
CA PHE A 31 -9.53 -9.69 -15.10
C PHE A 31 -9.16 -8.39 -15.81
N ILE A 32 -9.89 -7.30 -15.59
CA ILE A 32 -9.52 -5.96 -16.10
C ILE A 32 -8.19 -5.53 -15.49
N LEU A 33 -8.03 -5.66 -14.16
CA LEU A 33 -6.79 -5.31 -13.48
C LEU A 33 -5.62 -6.20 -13.93
N LEU A 34 -5.83 -7.51 -14.11
CA LEU A 34 -4.82 -8.43 -14.66
C LEU A 34 -4.41 -8.00 -16.09
N TYR A 35 -5.38 -7.65 -16.94
CA TYR A 35 -5.07 -7.14 -18.27
C TYR A 35 -4.23 -5.86 -18.22
N MET A 36 -4.56 -4.94 -17.31
CA MET A 36 -3.81 -3.71 -17.12
C MET A 36 -2.39 -3.97 -16.62
N ALA A 37 -2.22 -4.91 -15.68
CA ALA A 37 -0.92 -5.29 -15.17
C ALA A 37 -0.05 -5.95 -16.25
N ILE A 38 -0.59 -6.94 -16.98
CA ILE A 38 0.17 -7.77 -17.90
C ILE A 38 0.38 -7.07 -19.25
N LYS A 39 -0.71 -6.55 -19.85
CA LYS A 39 -0.66 -5.98 -21.22
C LYS A 39 -0.23 -4.53 -21.25
N LYS A 40 -0.68 -3.74 -20.28
CA LYS A 40 -0.38 -2.30 -20.18
C LYS A 40 0.85 -2.03 -19.30
N GLN A 41 1.29 -3.01 -18.54
CA GLN A 41 2.43 -2.93 -17.61
C GLN A 41 2.32 -1.77 -16.60
N TYR A 42 1.09 -1.52 -16.11
CA TYR A 42 0.85 -0.55 -15.07
C TYR A 42 1.22 -1.16 -13.71
N GLU A 43 2.36 -0.75 -13.16
CA GLU A 43 2.90 -1.22 -11.88
C GLU A 43 2.68 -2.73 -11.65
N PRO A 44 3.23 -3.61 -12.52
CA PRO A 44 2.91 -5.03 -12.49
C PRO A 44 3.28 -5.72 -11.17
N LEU A 45 4.27 -5.21 -10.44
CA LEU A 45 4.67 -5.75 -9.13
C LEU A 45 3.59 -5.57 -8.06
N LEU A 46 2.75 -4.55 -8.18
CA LEU A 46 1.64 -4.29 -7.27
C LEU A 46 0.32 -4.84 -7.82
N LEU A 47 0.01 -4.47 -9.06
CA LEU A 47 -1.32 -4.71 -9.62
C LEU A 47 -1.60 -6.18 -9.92
N LEU A 48 -0.58 -6.96 -10.31
CA LEU A 48 -0.77 -8.37 -10.63
C LEU A 48 -1.10 -9.22 -9.38
N PRO A 49 -0.35 -9.13 -8.26
CA PRO A 49 -0.71 -9.83 -7.03
C PRO A 49 -2.09 -9.42 -6.50
N ILE A 50 -2.41 -8.13 -6.48
CA ILE A 50 -3.71 -7.62 -6.02
C ILE A 50 -4.84 -8.20 -6.86
N ALA A 51 -4.73 -8.12 -8.18
CA ALA A 51 -5.78 -8.61 -9.09
C ALA A 51 -5.98 -10.12 -8.97
N PHE A 52 -4.88 -10.89 -8.85
CA PHE A 52 -4.95 -12.33 -8.69
C PHE A 52 -5.44 -12.73 -7.30
N GLY A 53 -5.00 -12.04 -6.26
CA GLY A 53 -5.50 -12.23 -4.89
C GLY A 53 -7.00 -11.93 -4.78
N MET A 54 -7.46 -10.85 -5.40
CA MET A 54 -8.89 -10.52 -5.50
C MET A 54 -9.68 -11.63 -6.21
N PHE A 55 -9.15 -12.18 -7.30
CA PHE A 55 -9.75 -13.32 -8.00
C PHE A 55 -9.87 -14.53 -7.06
N LEU A 56 -8.77 -14.93 -6.40
CA LEU A 56 -8.75 -16.07 -5.49
C LEU A 56 -9.67 -15.91 -4.29
N ALA A 57 -9.70 -14.71 -3.68
CA ALA A 57 -10.54 -14.43 -2.51
C ALA A 57 -12.05 -14.49 -2.81
N ASN A 58 -12.42 -14.28 -4.08
CA ASN A 58 -13.82 -14.33 -4.52
C ASN A 58 -14.25 -15.68 -5.13
N LEU A 59 -13.38 -16.71 -5.13
CA LEU A 59 -13.73 -18.05 -5.56
C LEU A 59 -14.74 -18.68 -4.57
N PRO A 60 -15.94 -19.05 -5.02
CA PRO A 60 -16.92 -19.68 -4.16
C PRO A 60 -16.42 -21.02 -3.61
N LEU A 61 -16.69 -21.29 -2.34
CA LEU A 61 -16.37 -22.56 -1.65
C LEU A 61 -14.86 -22.89 -1.59
N ALA A 62 -13.97 -22.02 -2.01
CA ALA A 62 -12.52 -22.27 -2.01
C ALA A 62 -11.90 -22.31 -0.60
N GLY A 63 -12.56 -21.76 0.42
CA GLY A 63 -12.09 -21.77 1.81
C GLY A 63 -10.85 -20.92 2.08
N LEU A 64 -10.32 -20.19 1.09
CA LEU A 64 -9.06 -19.46 1.18
C LEU A 64 -9.10 -18.31 2.20
N MET A 65 -10.28 -17.72 2.43
CA MET A 65 -10.51 -16.63 3.38
C MET A 65 -11.30 -17.04 4.60
N ASN A 66 -11.56 -18.35 4.79
CA ASN A 66 -12.32 -18.85 5.93
C ASN A 66 -11.61 -18.53 7.24
N GLU A 67 -12.40 -18.11 8.23
CA GLU A 67 -11.94 -17.90 9.60
C GLU A 67 -12.20 -19.16 10.42
N ALA A 68 -11.22 -19.60 11.20
CA ALA A 68 -11.32 -20.71 12.13
C ALA A 68 -10.97 -20.25 13.54
N ASP A 69 -11.35 -21.03 14.58
CA ASP A 69 -11.08 -20.73 15.98
C ASP A 69 -9.56 -20.55 16.26
N HIS A 70 -8.75 -21.32 15.53
CA HIS A 70 -7.29 -21.19 15.59
C HIS A 70 -6.77 -20.61 14.27
N TRP A 71 -5.91 -19.60 14.38
CA TRP A 71 -5.35 -18.88 13.23
C TRP A 71 -4.69 -19.80 12.18
N TYR A 72 -4.00 -20.87 12.62
CA TYR A 72 -3.31 -21.83 11.73
C TYR A 72 -4.26 -22.80 10.99
N GLN A 73 -5.54 -22.84 11.37
CA GLN A 73 -6.58 -23.61 10.69
C GLN A 73 -7.41 -22.76 9.72
N SER A 74 -7.19 -21.47 9.72
CA SER A 74 -7.85 -20.55 8.79
C SER A 74 -7.37 -20.76 7.36
N GLY A 75 -8.10 -20.22 6.39
CA GLY A 75 -7.72 -20.26 4.99
C GLY A 75 -6.37 -19.58 4.74
N VAL A 76 -5.61 -20.08 3.76
CA VAL A 76 -4.22 -19.62 3.49
C VAL A 76 -4.13 -18.11 3.27
N LEU A 77 -5.06 -17.53 2.48
CA LEU A 77 -5.09 -16.08 2.27
C LEU A 77 -5.45 -15.33 3.56
N ARG A 78 -6.30 -15.92 4.41
CA ARG A 78 -6.64 -15.34 5.72
C ARG A 78 -5.42 -15.27 6.64
N ILE A 79 -4.59 -16.33 6.67
CA ILE A 79 -3.35 -16.36 7.46
C ILE A 79 -2.39 -15.25 6.97
N MET A 80 -2.21 -15.11 5.67
CA MET A 80 -1.37 -14.04 5.09
C MET A 80 -1.93 -12.65 5.41
N TYR A 81 -3.25 -12.47 5.30
CA TYR A 81 -3.93 -11.22 5.65
C TYR A 81 -3.73 -10.80 7.11
N MET A 82 -3.46 -11.74 8.03
CA MET A 82 -3.14 -11.38 9.41
C MET A 82 -1.87 -10.50 9.53
N GLY A 83 -0.90 -10.66 8.63
CA GLY A 83 0.26 -9.76 8.56
C GLY A 83 -0.11 -8.32 8.20
N VAL A 84 -1.14 -8.14 7.38
CA VAL A 84 -1.73 -6.82 7.08
C VAL A 84 -2.48 -6.29 8.30
N LYS A 85 -3.39 -7.11 8.87
CA LYS A 85 -4.23 -6.74 10.02
C LYS A 85 -3.42 -6.43 11.28
N SER A 86 -2.27 -7.09 11.48
CA SER A 86 -1.35 -6.80 12.59
C SER A 86 -0.47 -5.58 12.35
N SER A 87 -0.59 -4.91 11.21
CA SER A 87 0.28 -3.81 10.77
C SER A 87 1.75 -4.18 10.56
N LEU A 88 2.07 -5.49 10.58
CA LEU A 88 3.44 -5.97 10.36
C LEU A 88 3.94 -5.64 8.96
N PHE A 89 3.17 -6.01 7.93
CA PHE A 89 3.58 -5.78 6.54
C PHE A 89 3.70 -4.28 6.19
N PRO A 90 2.77 -3.39 6.56
CA PRO A 90 2.96 -1.96 6.38
C PRO A 90 4.27 -1.45 6.97
N CYS A 91 4.61 -1.84 8.20
CA CYS A 91 5.86 -1.43 8.83
C CYS A 91 7.11 -1.94 8.09
N LEU A 92 7.08 -3.20 7.61
CA LEU A 92 8.20 -3.77 6.85
C LEU A 92 8.36 -3.12 5.46
N ILE A 93 7.25 -2.76 4.81
CA ILE A 93 7.27 -2.00 3.55
C ILE A 93 7.89 -0.62 3.79
N PHE A 94 7.53 0.05 4.89
CA PHE A 94 8.16 1.33 5.24
C PHE A 94 9.66 1.23 5.45
N MET A 95 10.14 0.13 6.06
CA MET A 95 11.58 -0.12 6.17
C MET A 95 12.23 -0.30 4.79
N ALA A 96 11.58 -1.00 3.88
CA ALA A 96 12.05 -1.16 2.50
C ALA A 96 12.11 0.18 1.77
N VAL A 97 11.03 0.98 1.86
CA VAL A 97 10.96 2.32 1.27
C VAL A 97 12.05 3.23 1.85
N GLY A 98 12.29 3.18 3.16
CA GLY A 98 13.37 3.93 3.81
C GLY A 98 14.75 3.58 3.26
N ALA A 99 15.00 2.28 3.02
CA ALA A 99 16.24 1.82 2.43
C ALA A 99 16.42 2.27 0.96
N MET A 100 15.32 2.50 0.23
CA MET A 100 15.35 3.04 -1.14
C MET A 100 15.46 4.57 -1.18
N THR A 101 15.00 5.26 -0.13
CA THR A 101 14.86 6.72 -0.11
C THR A 101 16.21 7.42 0.14
N ASP A 102 16.50 8.44 -0.66
CA ASP A 102 17.61 9.40 -0.41
C ASP A 102 17.05 10.70 0.15
N PHE A 103 17.29 10.95 1.43
CA PHE A 103 16.92 12.20 2.10
C PHE A 103 17.92 13.35 1.89
N GLY A 104 19.00 13.12 1.13
CA GLY A 104 20.00 14.15 0.83
C GLY A 104 19.40 15.45 0.30
N PRO A 105 18.53 15.44 -0.71
CA PRO A 105 17.86 16.65 -1.22
C PRO A 105 17.04 17.38 -0.17
N LEU A 106 16.34 16.64 0.71
CA LEU A 106 15.54 17.20 1.80
C LEU A 106 16.42 17.87 2.85
N ILE A 107 17.53 17.23 3.24
CA ILE A 107 18.50 17.78 4.20
C ILE A 107 19.19 19.01 3.61
N ALA A 108 19.48 18.99 2.30
CA ALA A 108 20.09 20.14 1.61
C ALA A 108 19.16 21.35 1.53
N ASN A 109 17.86 21.13 1.36
CA ASN A 109 16.83 22.17 1.26
C ASN A 109 15.59 21.82 2.08
N PRO A 110 15.56 22.12 3.39
CA PRO A 110 14.41 21.79 4.26
C PRO A 110 13.09 22.46 3.84
N VAL A 111 13.15 23.56 3.05
CA VAL A 111 11.94 24.23 2.53
C VAL A 111 11.11 23.28 1.64
N SER A 112 11.74 22.26 1.05
CA SER A 112 11.03 21.22 0.27
C SER A 112 10.01 20.42 1.09
N LEU A 113 10.10 20.42 2.43
CA LEU A 113 9.06 19.86 3.31
C LEU A 113 7.70 20.53 3.09
N LEU A 114 7.66 21.81 2.73
CA LEU A 114 6.41 22.50 2.42
C LEU A 114 5.71 21.93 1.19
N LEU A 115 6.45 21.39 0.23
CA LEU A 115 5.87 20.69 -0.94
C LEU A 115 5.18 19.41 -0.51
N GLY A 116 5.80 18.65 0.42
CA GLY A 116 5.17 17.48 1.03
C GLY A 116 3.89 17.85 1.79
N ALA A 117 3.94 18.92 2.59
CA ALA A 117 2.76 19.42 3.28
C ALA A 117 1.63 19.82 2.31
N ALA A 118 1.96 20.46 1.19
CA ALA A 118 1.00 20.81 0.15
C ALA A 118 0.39 19.53 -0.50
N ALA A 119 1.20 18.51 -0.74
CA ALA A 119 0.71 17.23 -1.28
C ALA A 119 -0.28 16.54 -0.34
N GLN A 120 -0.10 16.65 0.97
CA GLN A 120 -1.01 16.09 1.98
C GLN A 120 -2.37 16.81 2.04
N PHE A 121 -2.53 17.96 1.37
CA PHE A 121 -3.82 18.66 1.31
C PHE A 121 -4.93 17.78 0.72
N GLY A 122 -4.59 16.84 -0.17
CA GLY A 122 -5.51 15.84 -0.72
C GLY A 122 -6.21 15.00 0.36
N ILE A 123 -5.51 14.67 1.45
CA ILE A 123 -6.08 13.93 2.59
C ILE A 123 -7.24 14.73 3.23
N TYR A 124 -7.03 16.01 3.48
CA TYR A 124 -8.04 16.88 4.08
C TYR A 124 -9.26 17.05 3.18
N VAL A 125 -9.05 17.18 1.88
CA VAL A 125 -10.14 17.25 0.89
C VAL A 125 -10.95 15.96 0.89
N ALA A 126 -10.29 14.81 0.80
CA ALA A 126 -10.97 13.50 0.80
C ALA A 126 -11.70 13.25 2.13
N PHE A 127 -11.09 13.56 3.27
CA PHE A 127 -11.72 13.48 4.58
C PHE A 127 -12.98 14.36 4.66
N THR A 128 -12.86 15.62 4.25
CA THR A 128 -13.98 16.57 4.30
C THR A 128 -15.14 16.15 3.41
N LEU A 129 -14.83 15.65 2.20
CA LEU A 129 -15.86 15.13 1.30
C LEU A 129 -16.53 13.88 1.86
N ALA A 130 -15.77 12.92 2.40
CA ALA A 130 -16.32 11.73 3.03
C ALA A 130 -17.25 12.11 4.22
N ASN A 131 -16.79 13.02 5.08
CA ASN A 131 -17.58 13.50 6.22
C ASN A 131 -18.85 14.25 5.80
N ALA A 132 -18.79 15.01 4.71
CA ALA A 132 -19.94 15.75 4.17
C ALA A 132 -21.06 14.83 3.65
N THR A 133 -20.76 13.59 3.30
CA THR A 133 -21.78 12.59 2.90
C THR A 133 -22.67 12.15 4.04
N GLY A 134 -22.19 12.25 5.29
CA GLY A 134 -22.88 11.74 6.50
C GLY A 134 -23.04 10.22 6.54
N LEU A 135 -22.40 9.47 5.62
CA LEU A 135 -22.52 8.02 5.51
C LEU A 135 -21.50 7.26 6.39
N PHE A 136 -20.42 7.93 6.78
CA PHE A 136 -19.27 7.33 7.44
C PHE A 136 -19.03 7.94 8.82
N THR A 137 -18.57 7.15 9.76
CA THR A 137 -18.08 7.62 11.05
C THR A 137 -16.80 8.46 10.88
N PRO A 138 -16.43 9.32 11.84
CA PRO A 138 -15.19 10.10 11.76
C PRO A 138 -13.93 9.25 11.56
N GLY A 139 -13.87 8.05 12.17
CA GLY A 139 -12.78 7.10 11.99
C GLY A 139 -12.70 6.56 10.56
N GLU A 140 -13.82 6.20 9.99
CA GLU A 140 -13.93 5.75 8.58
C GLU A 140 -13.59 6.89 7.62
N CYS A 141 -14.06 8.12 7.88
CA CYS A 141 -13.68 9.30 7.09
C CYS A 141 -12.17 9.54 7.10
N ALA A 142 -11.50 9.35 8.25
CA ALA A 142 -10.05 9.46 8.35
C ALA A 142 -9.34 8.36 7.56
N ALA A 143 -9.83 7.12 7.65
CA ALA A 143 -9.29 5.98 6.88
C ALA A 143 -9.50 6.13 5.36
N ILE A 144 -10.61 6.71 4.92
CA ILE A 144 -10.85 7.07 3.51
C ILE A 144 -9.96 8.24 3.11
N GLY A 145 -9.87 9.27 3.95
CA GLY A 145 -9.10 10.48 3.68
C GLY A 145 -7.63 10.20 3.44
N ILE A 146 -7.02 9.28 4.20
CA ILE A 146 -5.59 8.95 4.11
C ILE A 146 -5.19 8.39 2.72
N ILE A 147 -6.13 7.81 1.96
CA ILE A 147 -5.89 7.36 0.58
C ILE A 147 -5.40 8.54 -0.29
N GLY A 148 -5.89 9.75 -0.02
CA GLY A 148 -5.46 10.97 -0.71
C GLY A 148 -3.98 11.35 -0.51
N GLY A 149 -3.29 10.73 0.45
CA GLY A 149 -1.85 10.88 0.66
C GLY A 149 -0.98 10.07 -0.32
N ALA A 150 -1.60 9.22 -1.14
CA ALA A 150 -0.94 8.36 -2.12
C ALA A 150 0.13 7.42 -1.51
N ASP A 151 -0.16 6.90 -0.31
CA ASP A 151 0.72 6.00 0.43
C ASP A 151 -0.08 4.77 0.91
N GLY A 152 0.05 3.65 0.20
CA GLY A 152 -0.68 2.41 0.47
C GLY A 152 -0.43 1.85 1.87
N PRO A 153 0.83 1.64 2.29
CA PRO A 153 1.14 1.14 3.62
C PRO A 153 0.57 2.00 4.76
N THR A 154 0.65 3.33 4.65
CA THR A 154 0.04 4.24 5.63
C THR A 154 -1.48 4.13 5.63
N ALA A 155 -2.11 4.01 4.46
CA ALA A 155 -3.56 3.85 4.36
C ALA A 155 -4.03 2.60 5.09
N ILE A 156 -3.34 1.46 4.92
CA ILE A 156 -3.65 0.21 5.62
C ILE A 156 -3.41 0.36 7.13
N TYR A 157 -2.29 0.94 7.53
CA TYR A 157 -1.98 1.13 8.95
C TYR A 157 -3.05 1.96 9.66
N ILE A 158 -3.46 3.07 9.07
CA ILE A 158 -4.50 3.95 9.62
C ILE A 158 -5.87 3.25 9.61
N ALA A 159 -6.23 2.55 8.53
CA ALA A 159 -7.47 1.79 8.44
C ALA A 159 -7.55 0.70 9.52
N ASN A 160 -6.46 -0.04 9.76
CA ASN A 160 -6.39 -1.04 10.83
C ASN A 160 -6.70 -0.46 12.21
N ASN A 161 -6.28 0.78 12.47
CA ASN A 161 -6.46 1.43 13.77
C ASN A 161 -7.80 2.15 13.92
N LEU A 162 -8.34 2.74 12.85
CA LEU A 162 -9.50 3.62 12.90
C LEU A 162 -10.78 3.02 12.31
N ALA A 163 -10.66 2.10 11.35
CA ALA A 163 -11.76 1.49 10.62
C ALA A 163 -11.43 0.05 10.18
N PRO A 164 -11.31 -0.92 11.13
CA PRO A 164 -10.87 -2.28 10.82
C PRO A 164 -11.72 -2.99 9.75
N ASP A 165 -13.01 -2.67 9.68
CA ASP A 165 -13.95 -3.27 8.72
C ASP A 165 -13.72 -2.77 7.27
N LEU A 166 -13.06 -1.62 7.12
CA LEU A 166 -12.74 -1.02 5.81
C LEU A 166 -11.32 -1.31 5.33
N VAL A 167 -10.51 -2.08 6.07
CA VAL A 167 -9.11 -2.35 5.70
C VAL A 167 -8.99 -2.97 4.31
N ALA A 168 -9.78 -4.00 4.01
CA ALA A 168 -9.72 -4.68 2.72
C ALA A 168 -10.12 -3.77 1.54
N PRO A 169 -11.28 -3.08 1.55
CA PRO A 169 -11.62 -2.16 0.47
C PRO A 169 -10.65 -0.97 0.36
N ILE A 170 -10.10 -0.46 1.47
CA ILE A 170 -9.11 0.62 1.46
C ILE A 170 -7.79 0.13 0.85
N ALA A 171 -7.31 -1.07 1.19
CA ALA A 171 -6.12 -1.64 0.60
C ALA A 171 -6.25 -1.78 -0.92
N VAL A 172 -7.34 -2.37 -1.39
CA VAL A 172 -7.63 -2.50 -2.83
C VAL A 172 -7.69 -1.14 -3.51
N ALA A 173 -8.40 -0.16 -2.93
CA ALA A 173 -8.51 1.18 -3.48
C ALA A 173 -7.15 1.89 -3.55
N ALA A 174 -6.37 1.87 -2.44
CA ALA A 174 -5.09 2.54 -2.34
C ALA A 174 -4.07 1.97 -3.34
N TYR A 175 -3.90 0.65 -3.39
CA TYR A 175 -2.93 0.04 -4.30
C TYR A 175 -3.36 0.10 -5.76
N SER A 176 -4.65 -0.09 -6.07
CA SER A 176 -5.15 0.05 -7.45
C SER A 176 -4.96 1.47 -7.96
N TYR A 177 -5.24 2.48 -7.14
CA TYR A 177 -5.02 3.88 -7.44
C TYR A 177 -3.52 4.17 -7.66
N MET A 178 -2.64 3.69 -6.78
CA MET A 178 -1.19 3.86 -6.92
C MET A 178 -0.67 3.25 -8.23
N ALA A 179 -1.17 2.08 -8.60
CA ALA A 179 -0.82 1.43 -9.87
C ALA A 179 -1.25 2.25 -11.11
N LEU A 180 -2.25 3.12 -10.97
CA LEU A 180 -2.72 4.00 -12.05
C LEU A 180 -2.03 5.37 -12.09
N ILE A 181 -1.17 5.71 -11.12
CA ILE A 181 -0.43 6.99 -11.09
C ILE A 181 0.30 7.28 -12.40
N PRO A 182 1.03 6.35 -13.03
CA PRO A 182 1.70 6.60 -14.31
C PRO A 182 0.76 7.05 -15.44
N LEU A 183 -0.51 6.69 -15.36
CA LEU A 183 -1.53 7.10 -16.32
C LEU A 183 -2.15 8.46 -15.98
N ILE A 184 -2.40 8.72 -14.69
CA ILE A 184 -3.15 9.89 -14.21
C ILE A 184 -2.24 11.12 -14.08
N GLN A 185 -1.04 10.95 -13.56
CA GLN A 185 -0.12 12.05 -13.23
C GLN A 185 0.37 12.83 -14.46
N PRO A 186 0.84 12.21 -15.56
CA PRO A 186 1.41 12.96 -16.68
C PRO A 186 0.43 13.92 -17.37
N PRO A 187 -0.85 13.59 -17.61
CA PRO A 187 -1.82 14.54 -18.15
C PRO A 187 -2.03 15.76 -17.25
N ILE A 188 -2.17 15.53 -15.94
CA ILE A 188 -2.39 16.61 -14.96
C ILE A 188 -1.15 17.52 -14.90
N MET A 189 0.05 16.94 -14.87
CA MET A 189 1.30 17.74 -14.90
C MET A 189 1.40 18.58 -16.17
N LYS A 190 1.02 18.02 -17.33
CA LYS A 190 1.03 18.77 -18.59
C LYS A 190 -0.01 19.90 -18.63
N LEU A 191 -1.15 19.71 -17.97
CA LEU A 191 -2.20 20.72 -17.87
C LEU A 191 -1.77 21.90 -16.98
N LEU A 192 -1.10 21.61 -15.86
CA LEU A 192 -0.74 22.59 -14.84
C LEU A 192 0.60 23.29 -15.11
N THR A 193 1.42 22.77 -16.03
CA THR A 193 2.77 23.32 -16.29
C THR A 193 3.01 23.67 -17.75
N THR A 194 3.78 24.71 -17.99
CA THR A 194 4.23 25.11 -19.34
C THR A 194 5.40 24.24 -19.82
N LYS A 195 5.66 24.24 -21.13
CA LYS A 195 6.83 23.54 -21.71
C LYS A 195 8.16 24.07 -21.14
N LYS A 196 8.25 25.39 -20.88
CA LYS A 196 9.46 26.01 -20.30
C LYS A 196 9.71 25.54 -18.87
N GLU A 197 8.70 25.49 -18.04
CA GLU A 197 8.81 25.02 -16.66
C GLU A 197 9.25 23.56 -16.58
N ARG A 198 8.76 22.70 -17.48
CA ARG A 198 9.15 21.31 -17.56
C ARG A 198 10.59 21.06 -18.02
N GLN A 199 11.26 22.07 -18.59
CA GLN A 199 12.66 21.99 -19.02
C GLN A 199 13.63 22.45 -17.93
N ILE A 200 13.14 22.95 -16.80
CA ILE A 200 13.99 23.39 -15.68
C ILE A 200 14.68 22.17 -15.07
N VAL A 201 16.00 22.17 -15.08
CA VAL A 201 16.83 21.16 -14.44
C VAL A 201 17.11 21.60 -13.00
N MET A 202 16.62 20.80 -12.03
CA MET A 202 16.89 21.07 -10.62
C MET A 202 18.35 20.77 -10.30
N LYS A 203 19.03 21.74 -9.68
CA LYS A 203 20.41 21.59 -9.23
C LYS A 203 20.43 21.31 -7.73
N GLN A 204 21.35 20.46 -7.29
CA GLN A 204 21.59 20.24 -5.87
C GLN A 204 22.19 21.52 -5.25
N LEU A 205 21.58 22.01 -4.17
CA LEU A 205 21.98 23.30 -3.55
C LEU A 205 23.29 23.19 -2.77
N ARG A 206 23.49 22.08 -2.04
CA ARG A 206 24.71 21.79 -1.29
C ARG A 206 24.98 20.30 -1.21
N LYS A 207 26.22 19.92 -0.98
CA LYS A 207 26.59 18.55 -0.65
C LYS A 207 26.25 18.28 0.81
N VAL A 208 25.53 17.20 1.07
CA VAL A 208 25.22 16.73 2.43
C VAL A 208 26.31 15.79 2.89
N SER A 209 26.81 15.98 4.10
CA SER A 209 27.86 15.15 4.68
C SER A 209 27.31 13.76 5.09
N LYS A 210 28.17 12.75 5.16
CA LYS A 210 27.77 11.40 5.62
C LYS A 210 27.24 11.43 7.05
N VAL A 211 27.80 12.27 7.91
CA VAL A 211 27.35 12.43 9.31
C VAL A 211 25.92 12.96 9.35
N GLU A 212 25.62 14.01 8.58
CA GLU A 212 24.24 14.53 8.49
C GLU A 212 23.25 13.45 8.04
N LYS A 213 23.60 12.64 7.04
CA LYS A 213 22.75 11.55 6.54
C LYS A 213 22.50 10.43 7.55
N VAL A 214 23.45 10.15 8.43
CA VAL A 214 23.31 9.12 9.49
C VAL A 214 22.60 9.68 10.72
N VAL A 215 22.85 10.93 11.09
CA VAL A 215 22.20 11.57 12.26
C VAL A 215 20.75 11.91 11.99
N PHE A 216 20.41 12.30 10.76
CA PHE A 216 19.08 12.73 10.37
C PHE A 216 17.98 11.70 10.70
N PRO A 217 18.07 10.40 10.31
CA PRO A 217 17.06 9.41 10.66
C PRO A 217 16.84 9.25 12.17
N VAL A 218 17.92 9.23 12.95
CA VAL A 218 17.86 9.09 14.41
C VAL A 218 17.18 10.31 15.05
N PHE A 219 17.55 11.51 14.60
CA PHE A 219 16.94 12.75 15.08
C PHE A 219 15.46 12.81 14.76
N VAL A 220 15.07 12.47 13.52
CA VAL A 220 13.66 12.50 13.08
C VAL A 220 12.81 11.52 13.89
N VAL A 221 13.29 10.28 14.10
CA VAL A 221 12.57 9.30 14.93
C VAL A 221 12.40 9.83 16.35
N LEU A 222 13.47 10.29 16.97
CA LEU A 222 13.44 10.77 18.34
C LEU A 222 12.46 11.95 18.48
N PHE A 223 12.63 12.97 17.65
CA PHE A 223 11.80 14.18 17.73
C PHE A 223 10.32 13.89 17.45
N CYS A 224 10.02 13.21 16.34
CA CYS A 224 8.64 12.97 15.94
C CYS A 224 7.93 11.97 16.86
N SER A 225 8.62 10.93 17.36
CA SER A 225 8.01 9.94 18.24
C SER A 225 7.78 10.48 19.67
N LEU A 226 8.59 11.42 20.11
CA LEU A 226 8.33 12.12 21.38
C LEU A 226 7.16 13.10 21.26
N LEU A 227 6.97 13.70 20.09
CA LEU A 227 5.85 14.60 19.82
C LEU A 227 4.54 13.83 19.60
N LEU A 228 4.61 12.76 18.81
CA LEU A 228 3.47 11.91 18.42
C LEU A 228 3.85 10.42 18.54
N PRO A 229 3.68 9.78 19.72
CA PRO A 229 4.08 8.38 19.92
C PRO A 229 3.46 7.39 18.93
N SER A 230 2.27 7.68 18.42
CA SER A 230 1.55 6.82 17.47
C SER A 230 2.23 6.66 16.10
N VAL A 231 3.13 7.58 15.73
CA VAL A 231 3.86 7.50 14.45
C VAL A 231 5.13 6.63 14.54
N ALA A 232 5.56 6.29 15.76
CA ALA A 232 6.81 5.58 16.01
C ALA A 232 6.96 4.25 15.22
N PRO A 233 5.93 3.40 15.07
CA PRO A 233 6.08 2.15 14.33
C PRO A 233 6.43 2.37 12.86
N LEU A 234 5.68 3.23 12.16
CA LEU A 234 5.90 3.48 10.73
C LEU A 234 7.17 4.31 10.49
N LEU A 235 7.28 5.44 11.20
CA LEU A 235 8.42 6.35 11.02
C LEU A 235 9.73 5.71 11.49
N GLY A 236 9.69 4.94 12.58
CA GLY A 236 10.84 4.21 13.09
C GLY A 236 11.36 3.19 12.08
N MET A 237 10.47 2.44 11.43
CA MET A 237 10.85 1.47 10.40
C MET A 237 11.36 2.15 9.13
N LEU A 238 10.73 3.25 8.69
CA LEU A 238 11.21 4.06 7.57
C LEU A 238 12.66 4.53 7.80
N MET A 239 12.91 5.12 8.96
CA MET A 239 14.22 5.68 9.29
C MET A 239 15.26 4.59 9.58
N LEU A 240 14.85 3.42 10.11
CA LEU A 240 15.73 2.26 10.25
C LEU A 240 16.22 1.77 8.88
N GLY A 241 15.30 1.65 7.91
CA GLY A 241 15.66 1.31 6.54
C GLY A 241 16.63 2.30 5.92
N ASN A 242 16.38 3.60 6.10
CA ASN A 242 17.30 4.64 5.64
C ASN A 242 18.67 4.56 6.31
N LEU A 243 18.71 4.28 7.60
CA LEU A 243 19.96 4.07 8.34
C LEU A 243 20.75 2.87 7.82
N PHE A 244 20.10 1.77 7.39
CA PHE A 244 20.77 0.64 6.74
C PHE A 244 21.55 1.08 5.50
N ARG A 245 20.98 1.97 4.71
CA ARG A 245 21.60 2.50 3.50
C ARG A 245 22.72 3.49 3.81
N GLU A 246 22.42 4.52 4.59
CA GLU A 246 23.34 5.65 4.79
C GLU A 246 24.52 5.36 5.71
N SER A 247 24.38 4.38 6.62
CA SER A 247 25.50 3.95 7.49
C SER A 247 26.68 3.36 6.70
N GLY A 248 26.37 2.65 5.61
CA GLY A 248 27.34 1.99 4.76
C GLY A 248 27.96 0.70 5.38
N VAL A 249 27.52 0.30 6.59
CA VAL A 249 28.01 -0.90 7.27
C VAL A 249 27.06 -2.10 7.16
N THR A 250 25.83 -1.85 6.77
CA THR A 250 24.74 -2.84 6.67
C THR A 250 24.22 -3.03 5.25
N GLY A 251 25.11 -2.98 4.26
CA GLY A 251 24.72 -3.07 2.84
C GLY A 251 23.87 -4.29 2.51
N ARG A 252 24.16 -5.46 3.09
CA ARG A 252 23.37 -6.69 2.89
C ARG A 252 21.94 -6.55 3.43
N LEU A 253 21.74 -5.89 4.59
CA LEU A 253 20.40 -5.66 5.14
C LEU A 253 19.62 -4.66 4.28
N SER A 254 20.30 -3.60 3.81
CA SER A 254 19.73 -2.63 2.87
C SER A 254 19.26 -3.31 1.59
N ASP A 255 20.09 -4.17 0.99
CA ASP A 255 19.73 -4.91 -0.22
C ASP A 255 18.56 -5.88 0.00
N THR A 256 18.57 -6.63 1.10
CA THR A 256 17.47 -7.53 1.47
C THR A 256 16.17 -6.77 1.69
N ALA A 257 16.22 -5.62 2.37
CA ALA A 257 15.05 -4.80 2.62
C ALA A 257 14.45 -4.25 1.32
N GLN A 258 15.30 -3.71 0.43
CA GLN A 258 14.85 -3.11 -0.83
C GLN A 258 14.25 -4.13 -1.81
N ASN A 259 14.76 -5.33 -1.85
CA ASN A 259 14.41 -6.36 -2.84
C ASN A 259 13.50 -7.44 -2.23
N ALA A 260 14.08 -8.40 -1.50
CA ALA A 260 13.34 -9.58 -1.05
C ALA A 260 12.19 -9.24 -0.09
N LEU A 261 12.47 -8.42 0.93
CA LEU A 261 11.48 -8.09 1.96
C LEU A 261 10.35 -7.24 1.38
N CYS A 262 10.68 -6.22 0.59
CA CYS A 262 9.70 -5.38 -0.10
C CYS A 262 8.76 -6.22 -0.97
N ASN A 263 9.33 -7.07 -1.83
CA ASN A 263 8.56 -7.92 -2.74
C ASN A 263 7.67 -8.93 -2.01
N ILE A 264 8.16 -9.56 -0.94
CA ILE A 264 7.37 -10.48 -0.12
C ILE A 264 6.20 -9.76 0.55
N CYS A 265 6.45 -8.60 1.17
CA CYS A 265 5.39 -7.84 1.82
C CYS A 265 4.34 -7.34 0.83
N LEU A 266 4.76 -6.87 -0.35
CA LEU A 266 3.85 -6.44 -1.42
C LEU A 266 3.03 -7.59 -2.00
N LEU A 267 3.62 -8.80 -2.11
CA LEU A 267 2.92 -9.98 -2.61
C LEU A 267 1.72 -10.36 -1.72
N TYR A 268 1.82 -10.12 -0.40
CA TYR A 268 0.83 -10.57 0.58
C TYR A 268 -0.02 -9.42 1.17
N THR A 269 0.17 -8.20 0.71
CA THR A 269 -0.64 -7.03 1.09
C THR A 269 -1.79 -6.84 0.11
#